data_449674d6c02ec2fdc53e1aa4211967b2
#
_entry.id   449674d6c02ec2fdc53e1aa4211967b2
#
_cell.length_a   1.000
_cell.length_b   1.000
_cell.length_c   1.000
_cell.angle_alpha   90.00
_cell.angle_beta   90.00
_cell.angle_gamma   90.00
#
_symmetry.space_group_name_H-M   'P 1'
#
loop_
_entity.id
_entity.type
_entity.pdbx_description
1 polymer ?
#
loop_
_entity_poly.entity_id
_entity_poly.type
_entity_poly.pdbx_seq_one_letter_code
_entity_poly.pdbx_strand_id
1 'polypeptide(L)'
;MPNRFIVIGTGPIGGIIGGRLARAGADISFVDIDREHVSAIRDRGLQVDVPDGPFNVKVKIVYPNEIEGKFDIGCIAVRSNYTPDALDTVMPHLANDGLLVSMQNGINPPLLQEKVGADRTVGMAIRMGCRKVGPGHVQTDTRGHLYIGHLHGKTTPRLEELRKTLDVVMETEISDNILGVLWSKLTYTCLGYYGSLADASLATTCSTEADRRAMADFFAEIVAVGEALGVRWIKLAEYAPGDFHPRNPADKRLAAVNDFANTWKPQDRKGPLRYVQKKIRTEVDFTLAYVIQEGEKLGMKMPLCRKLLEIFRELEAGKRVFGQHNYDELVGIHKTI
;
A
#
# COMPACT_ATOMS: atom_id res chain seq x y z
N MET A 1 -27.62 -8.47 13.45
CA MET A 1 -26.67 -8.11 14.53
C MET A 1 -25.60 -7.24 13.90
N PRO A 2 -24.99 -6.30 14.60
CA PRO A 2 -23.87 -5.55 14.05
C PRO A 2 -22.73 -6.50 13.71
N ASN A 3 -22.02 -6.23 12.61
CA ASN A 3 -20.88 -7.04 12.17
C ASN A 3 -19.77 -7.05 13.23
N ARG A 4 -19.21 -8.21 13.51
CA ARG A 4 -18.04 -8.39 14.36
C ARG A 4 -16.76 -8.35 13.52
N PHE A 5 -15.84 -7.47 13.86
CA PHE A 5 -14.59 -7.27 13.14
C PHE A 5 -13.42 -7.93 13.87
N ILE A 6 -12.48 -8.48 13.09
CA ILE A 6 -11.14 -8.84 13.57
C ILE A 6 -10.09 -8.20 12.67
N VAL A 7 -9.12 -7.49 13.25
CA VAL A 7 -8.02 -6.84 12.54
C VAL A 7 -6.72 -7.56 12.86
N ILE A 8 -6.13 -8.20 11.85
CA ILE A 8 -4.83 -8.87 11.96
C ILE A 8 -3.73 -7.86 11.60
N GLY A 9 -2.98 -7.45 12.60
CA GLY A 9 -1.98 -6.37 12.52
C GLY A 9 -2.54 -5.04 13.02
N THR A 10 -2.11 -4.62 14.21
CA THR A 10 -2.52 -3.36 14.85
C THR A 10 -1.48 -2.24 14.60
N GLY A 11 -0.77 -2.33 13.48
CA GLY A 11 0.15 -1.30 13.02
C GLY A 11 -0.56 0.00 12.62
N PRO A 12 0.14 0.91 11.89
CA PRO A 12 -0.43 2.22 11.55
C PRO A 12 -1.80 2.15 10.86
N ILE A 13 -1.95 1.27 9.86
CA ILE A 13 -3.21 1.14 9.09
C ILE A 13 -4.31 0.51 9.96
N GLY A 14 -4.05 -0.70 10.49
CA GLY A 14 -5.04 -1.43 11.29
C GLY A 14 -5.42 -0.69 12.55
N GLY A 15 -4.45 -0.04 13.22
CA GLY A 15 -4.68 0.74 14.42
C GLY A 15 -5.49 2.01 14.18
N ILE A 16 -5.25 2.75 13.09
CA ILE A 16 -6.01 3.98 12.80
C ILE A 16 -7.43 3.65 12.37
N ILE A 17 -7.61 2.77 11.38
CA ILE A 17 -8.95 2.43 10.86
C ILE A 17 -9.73 1.69 11.94
N GLY A 18 -9.16 0.64 12.53
CA GLY A 18 -9.81 -0.12 13.58
C GLY A 18 -10.06 0.70 14.85
N GLY A 19 -9.12 1.56 15.25
CA GLY A 19 -9.30 2.45 16.41
C GLY A 19 -10.45 3.45 16.22
N ARG A 20 -10.61 4.00 15.00
CA ARG A 20 -11.77 4.85 14.68
C ARG A 20 -13.08 4.05 14.68
N LEU A 21 -13.09 2.82 14.14
CA LEU A 21 -14.23 1.91 14.22
C LEU A 21 -14.61 1.60 15.66
N ALA A 22 -13.64 1.27 16.52
CA ALA A 22 -13.86 1.03 17.94
C ALA A 22 -14.43 2.27 18.65
N ARG A 23 -13.89 3.47 18.36
CA ARG A 23 -14.41 4.73 18.88
C ARG A 23 -15.87 5.00 18.45
N ALA A 24 -16.24 4.56 17.24
CA ALA A 24 -17.60 4.66 16.73
C ALA A 24 -18.54 3.55 17.26
N GLY A 25 -18.07 2.67 18.16
CA GLY A 25 -18.87 1.63 18.81
C GLY A 25 -18.94 0.30 18.07
N ALA A 26 -18.08 0.05 17.08
CA ALA A 26 -18.02 -1.24 16.40
C ALA A 26 -17.51 -2.36 17.34
N ASP A 27 -18.09 -3.57 17.24
CA ASP A 27 -17.55 -4.77 17.90
C ASP A 27 -16.30 -5.21 17.13
N ILE A 28 -15.13 -4.90 17.67
CA ILE A 28 -13.85 -5.10 17.00
C ILE A 28 -12.82 -5.69 17.95
N SER A 29 -12.10 -6.71 17.47
CA SER A 29 -10.95 -7.30 18.14
C SER A 29 -9.69 -7.09 17.30
N PHE A 30 -8.58 -6.83 17.96
CA PHE A 30 -7.28 -6.65 17.32
C PHE A 30 -6.38 -7.83 17.62
N VAL A 31 -5.52 -8.16 16.67
CA VAL A 31 -4.49 -9.21 16.81
C VAL A 31 -3.15 -8.64 16.42
N ASP A 32 -2.16 -8.80 17.27
CA ASP A 32 -0.77 -8.46 16.94
C ASP A 32 0.21 -9.42 17.62
N ILE A 33 1.41 -9.53 17.08
CA ILE A 33 2.49 -10.35 17.61
C ILE A 33 3.54 -9.54 18.40
N ASP A 34 3.53 -8.22 18.25
CA ASP A 34 4.45 -7.31 18.95
C ASP A 34 4.05 -7.20 20.42
N ARG A 35 4.81 -7.84 21.30
CA ARG A 35 4.52 -7.94 22.74
C ARG A 35 4.42 -6.58 23.43
N GLU A 36 5.34 -5.66 23.10
CA GLU A 36 5.31 -4.32 23.69
C GLU A 36 4.08 -3.54 23.25
N HIS A 37 3.71 -3.67 21.98
CA HIS A 37 2.52 -3.03 21.42
C HIS A 37 1.24 -3.57 22.03
N VAL A 38 1.11 -4.89 22.13
CA VAL A 38 -0.05 -5.55 22.74
C VAL A 38 -0.17 -5.17 24.21
N SER A 39 0.92 -5.26 25.00
CA SER A 39 0.91 -4.86 26.41
C SER A 39 0.50 -3.40 26.58
N ALA A 40 1.09 -2.50 25.82
CA ALA A 40 0.79 -1.08 25.89
C ALA A 40 -0.71 -0.78 25.60
N ILE A 41 -1.32 -1.49 24.63
CA ILE A 41 -2.73 -1.31 24.30
C ILE A 41 -3.63 -1.93 25.39
N ARG A 42 -3.29 -3.08 25.94
CA ARG A 42 -4.02 -3.72 27.07
C ARG A 42 -4.05 -2.78 28.29
N ASP A 43 -2.91 -2.21 28.62
CA ASP A 43 -2.73 -1.39 29.82
C ASP A 43 -3.38 -0.02 29.69
N ARG A 44 -3.12 0.69 28.58
CA ARG A 44 -3.43 2.12 28.41
C ARG A 44 -4.49 2.41 27.35
N GLY A 45 -4.90 1.43 26.56
CA GLY A 45 -5.70 1.63 25.36
C GLY A 45 -4.84 1.98 24.15
N LEU A 46 -5.48 2.01 22.98
CA LEU A 46 -4.87 2.41 21.72
C LEU A 46 -4.93 3.93 21.58
N GLN A 47 -3.77 4.58 21.56
CA GLN A 47 -3.65 6.01 21.27
C GLN A 47 -3.61 6.22 19.75
N VAL A 48 -4.50 7.10 19.26
CA VAL A 48 -4.64 7.41 17.84
C VAL A 48 -4.61 8.93 17.65
N ASP A 49 -3.58 9.42 16.97
CA ASP A 49 -3.48 10.83 16.61
C ASP A 49 -3.96 11.02 15.18
N VAL A 50 -4.95 11.88 15.00
CA VAL A 50 -5.61 12.18 13.73
C VAL A 50 -5.82 13.69 13.58
N PRO A 51 -6.02 14.22 12.36
CA PRO A 51 -6.21 15.67 12.14
C PRO A 51 -7.37 16.29 12.94
N ASP A 52 -8.41 15.51 13.25
CA ASP A 52 -9.58 15.95 13.98
C ASP A 52 -9.39 15.95 15.52
N GLY A 53 -8.17 15.70 15.97
CA GLY A 53 -7.76 15.65 17.37
C GLY A 53 -7.43 14.21 17.83
N PRO A 54 -6.46 14.08 18.73
CA PRO A 54 -6.05 12.77 19.25
C PRO A 54 -7.15 12.17 20.13
N PHE A 55 -7.17 10.83 20.18
CA PHE A 55 -8.05 10.10 21.10
C PHE A 55 -7.39 8.82 21.58
N ASN A 56 -7.87 8.31 22.70
CA ASN A 56 -7.53 7.01 23.23
C ASN A 56 -8.78 6.13 23.29
N VAL A 57 -8.68 4.87 22.90
CA VAL A 57 -9.79 3.93 22.92
C VAL A 57 -9.37 2.61 23.57
N LYS A 58 -10.18 2.13 24.51
CA LYS A 58 -10.03 0.78 25.07
C LYS A 58 -10.55 -0.24 24.06
N VAL A 59 -9.71 -1.20 23.69
CA VAL A 59 -10.02 -2.22 22.69
C VAL A 59 -9.61 -3.61 23.18
N LYS A 60 -10.29 -4.65 22.70
CA LYS A 60 -9.84 -6.02 22.87
C LYS A 60 -8.67 -6.26 21.90
N ILE A 61 -7.49 -6.54 22.44
CA ILE A 61 -6.30 -6.95 21.68
C ILE A 61 -5.75 -8.26 22.24
N VAL A 62 -5.45 -9.21 21.34
CA VAL A 62 -5.04 -10.56 21.67
C VAL A 62 -3.84 -11.01 20.82
N TYR A 63 -3.13 -12.03 21.29
CA TYR A 63 -2.17 -12.74 20.44
C TYR A 63 -2.91 -13.73 19.51
N PRO A 64 -2.29 -14.21 18.41
CA PRO A 64 -2.92 -15.14 17.49
C PRO A 64 -3.54 -16.40 18.14
N ASN A 65 -2.89 -16.92 19.17
CA ASN A 65 -3.35 -18.11 19.91
C ASN A 65 -4.43 -17.83 20.98
N GLU A 66 -4.82 -16.58 21.15
CA GLU A 66 -5.85 -16.15 22.11
C GLU A 66 -7.17 -15.74 21.42
N ILE A 67 -7.28 -15.93 20.11
CA ILE A 67 -8.48 -15.54 19.35
C ILE A 67 -9.63 -16.50 19.71
N GLU A 68 -10.78 -15.91 20.04
CA GLU A 68 -11.99 -16.65 20.39
C GLU A 68 -13.18 -16.23 19.54
N GLY A 69 -14.01 -17.21 19.18
CA GLY A 69 -15.26 -16.99 18.47
C GLY A 69 -15.12 -16.83 16.98
N LYS A 70 -16.19 -16.29 16.34
CA LYS A 70 -16.29 -16.06 14.89
C LYS A 70 -16.50 -14.59 14.61
N PHE A 71 -16.01 -14.13 13.46
CA PHE A 71 -16.06 -12.75 13.01
C PHE A 71 -16.68 -12.67 11.62
N ASP A 72 -17.50 -11.65 11.40
CA ASP A 72 -18.18 -11.43 10.11
C ASP A 72 -17.25 -10.75 9.10
N ILE A 73 -16.26 -9.99 9.58
CA ILE A 73 -15.30 -9.25 8.76
C ILE A 73 -13.89 -9.44 9.32
N GLY A 74 -13.04 -10.11 8.54
CA GLY A 74 -11.61 -10.24 8.79
C GLY A 74 -10.82 -9.22 7.99
N CYS A 75 -10.05 -8.36 8.66
CA CYS A 75 -9.20 -7.33 8.04
C CYS A 75 -7.73 -7.73 8.14
N ILE A 76 -7.05 -7.86 7.00
CA ILE A 76 -5.62 -8.13 6.94
C ILE A 76 -4.87 -6.81 6.80
N ALA A 77 -4.18 -6.38 7.86
CA ALA A 77 -3.46 -5.11 7.95
C ALA A 77 -1.97 -5.27 8.28
N VAL A 78 -1.45 -6.49 8.14
CA VAL A 78 -0.02 -6.78 8.23
C VAL A 78 0.72 -6.39 6.95
N ARG A 79 2.06 -6.31 6.99
CA ARG A 79 2.86 -6.17 5.77
C ARG A 79 2.67 -7.40 4.87
N SER A 80 2.77 -7.21 3.56
CA SER A 80 2.46 -8.25 2.56
C SER A 80 3.23 -9.57 2.75
N ASN A 81 4.46 -9.51 3.28
CA ASN A 81 5.26 -10.70 3.57
C ASN A 81 4.66 -11.61 4.67
N TYR A 82 3.75 -11.09 5.49
CA TYR A 82 3.06 -11.84 6.54
C TYR A 82 1.62 -12.23 6.16
N THR A 83 1.24 -12.05 4.89
CA THR A 83 -0.12 -12.37 4.43
C THR A 83 -0.46 -13.85 4.63
N PRO A 84 0.41 -14.83 4.31
CA PRO A 84 0.11 -16.25 4.56
C PRO A 84 -0.19 -16.53 6.03
N ASP A 85 0.67 -16.09 6.95
CA ASP A 85 0.51 -16.30 8.39
C ASP A 85 -0.76 -15.62 8.93
N ALA A 86 -1.08 -14.43 8.41
CA ALA A 86 -2.29 -13.72 8.79
C ALA A 86 -3.56 -14.42 8.29
N LEU A 87 -3.52 -15.02 7.10
CA LEU A 87 -4.60 -15.85 6.57
C LEU A 87 -4.79 -17.10 7.42
N ASP A 88 -3.73 -17.82 7.74
CA ASP A 88 -3.79 -19.01 8.61
C ASP A 88 -4.32 -18.66 10.01
N THR A 89 -4.01 -17.44 10.49
CA THR A 89 -4.52 -16.92 11.76
C THR A 89 -6.01 -16.60 11.72
N VAL A 90 -6.51 -15.94 10.68
CA VAL A 90 -7.89 -15.44 10.62
C VAL A 90 -8.89 -16.50 10.17
N MET A 91 -8.50 -17.39 9.25
CA MET A 91 -9.41 -18.35 8.62
C MET A 91 -10.18 -19.23 9.59
N PRO A 92 -9.58 -19.79 10.67
CA PRO A 92 -10.33 -20.57 11.66
C PRO A 92 -11.41 -19.76 12.39
N HIS A 93 -11.30 -18.43 12.38
CA HIS A 93 -12.17 -17.52 13.13
C HIS A 93 -13.11 -16.69 12.22
N LEU A 94 -13.02 -16.82 10.90
CA LEU A 94 -13.93 -16.17 9.97
C LEU A 94 -15.26 -16.94 9.93
N ALA A 95 -16.38 -16.21 9.93
CA ALA A 95 -17.71 -16.81 9.72
C ALA A 95 -17.80 -17.44 8.32
N ASN A 96 -18.71 -18.42 8.14
CA ASN A 96 -18.84 -19.13 6.86
C ASN A 96 -19.14 -18.21 5.67
N ASP A 97 -19.87 -17.14 5.91
CA ASP A 97 -20.20 -16.08 4.95
C ASP A 97 -19.40 -14.78 5.18
N GLY A 98 -18.40 -14.81 6.08
CA GLY A 98 -17.60 -13.66 6.46
C GLY A 98 -16.79 -13.08 5.31
N LEU A 99 -16.66 -11.74 5.28
CA LEU A 99 -15.82 -11.03 4.33
C LEU A 99 -14.36 -11.00 4.79
N LEU A 100 -13.44 -11.12 3.84
CA LEU A 100 -12.01 -10.96 4.07
C LEU A 100 -11.51 -9.74 3.31
N VAL A 101 -10.98 -8.75 4.04
CA VAL A 101 -10.61 -7.43 3.53
C VAL A 101 -9.09 -7.28 3.53
N SER A 102 -8.48 -7.02 2.39
CA SER A 102 -7.05 -6.67 2.33
C SER A 102 -6.87 -5.17 2.52
N MET A 103 -6.29 -4.76 3.64
CA MET A 103 -5.93 -3.38 3.98
C MET A 103 -4.45 -3.10 3.70
N GLN A 104 -3.84 -3.84 2.81
CA GLN A 104 -2.39 -3.88 2.58
C GLN A 104 -1.98 -3.05 1.37
N ASN A 105 -0.71 -2.63 1.32
CA ASN A 105 -0.09 -2.15 0.09
C ASN A 105 0.18 -3.33 -0.87
N GLY A 106 0.37 -3.02 -2.16
CA GLY A 106 0.60 -4.05 -3.19
C GLY A 106 -0.69 -4.73 -3.65
N ILE A 107 -0.55 -5.88 -4.31
CA ILE A 107 -1.66 -6.63 -4.93
C ILE A 107 -1.87 -7.94 -4.15
N ASN A 108 -2.49 -7.85 -2.99
CA ASN A 108 -2.76 -9.00 -2.12
C ASN A 108 -4.16 -9.63 -2.28
N PRO A 109 -5.22 -8.91 -2.72
CA PRO A 109 -6.56 -9.47 -2.76
C PRO A 109 -6.70 -10.79 -3.53
N PRO A 110 -5.95 -11.09 -4.62
CA PRO A 110 -5.99 -12.40 -5.25
C PRO A 110 -5.65 -13.56 -4.30
N LEU A 111 -4.68 -13.39 -3.40
CA LEU A 111 -4.33 -14.41 -2.39
C LEU A 111 -5.49 -14.67 -1.40
N LEU A 112 -6.22 -13.63 -1.04
CA LEU A 112 -7.41 -13.75 -0.19
C LEU A 112 -8.53 -14.48 -0.94
N GLN A 113 -8.70 -14.17 -2.23
CA GLN A 113 -9.71 -14.80 -3.08
C GLN A 113 -9.52 -16.33 -3.20
N GLU A 114 -8.29 -16.80 -3.24
CA GLU A 114 -8.00 -18.24 -3.23
C GLU A 114 -8.52 -18.93 -1.97
N LYS A 115 -8.61 -18.23 -0.84
CA LYS A 115 -9.08 -18.79 0.45
C LYS A 115 -10.58 -18.71 0.64
N VAL A 116 -11.23 -17.61 0.22
CA VAL A 116 -12.64 -17.37 0.54
C VAL A 116 -13.55 -17.21 -0.68
N GLY A 117 -12.99 -17.20 -1.88
CA GLY A 117 -13.72 -16.97 -3.13
C GLY A 117 -13.99 -15.50 -3.41
N ALA A 118 -14.49 -15.23 -4.63
CA ALA A 118 -14.61 -13.88 -5.19
C ALA A 118 -15.60 -12.98 -4.42
N ASP A 119 -16.75 -13.54 -4.03
CA ASP A 119 -17.84 -12.78 -3.38
C ASP A 119 -17.53 -12.40 -1.93
N ARG A 120 -16.55 -13.07 -1.30
CA ARG A 120 -16.14 -12.79 0.07
C ARG A 120 -14.82 -12.04 0.18
N THR A 121 -14.15 -11.79 -0.94
CA THR A 121 -12.90 -11.01 -0.99
C THR A 121 -13.19 -9.55 -1.27
N VAL A 122 -12.64 -8.68 -0.44
CA VAL A 122 -12.68 -7.23 -0.63
C VAL A 122 -11.27 -6.68 -0.72
N GLY A 123 -10.95 -6.05 -1.83
CA GLY A 123 -9.77 -5.21 -1.96
C GLY A 123 -10.02 -3.85 -1.33
N MET A 124 -9.02 -3.29 -0.66
CA MET A 124 -9.09 -1.93 -0.12
C MET A 124 -7.82 -1.16 -0.50
N ALA A 125 -7.97 -0.05 -1.18
CA ALA A 125 -6.90 0.90 -1.42
C ALA A 125 -7.03 2.08 -0.46
N ILE A 126 -5.97 2.34 0.31
CA ILE A 126 -5.95 3.33 1.38
C ILE A 126 -5.03 4.49 0.96
N ARG A 127 -5.58 5.69 0.87
CA ARG A 127 -4.84 6.93 0.62
C ARG A 127 -4.68 7.69 1.92
N MET A 128 -3.72 7.29 2.72
CA MET A 128 -3.43 7.89 4.02
C MET A 128 -1.94 7.71 4.34
N GLY A 129 -1.27 8.81 4.68
CA GLY A 129 0.06 8.75 5.29
C GLY A 129 -0.07 8.46 6.78
N CYS A 130 0.58 7.42 7.27
CA CYS A 130 0.48 7.01 8.66
C CYS A 130 1.79 6.43 9.20
N ARG A 131 1.94 6.44 10.53
CA ARG A 131 3.13 5.90 11.21
C ARG A 131 2.79 5.32 12.59
N LYS A 132 3.59 4.38 13.05
CA LYS A 132 3.65 3.97 14.45
C LYS A 132 4.57 4.97 15.18
N VAL A 133 4.06 5.61 16.20
CA VAL A 133 4.81 6.57 17.04
C VAL A 133 5.59 5.83 18.13
N GLY A 134 4.96 4.79 18.70
CA GLY A 134 5.53 3.94 19.72
C GLY A 134 4.60 2.77 20.06
N PRO A 135 4.93 1.96 21.07
CA PRO A 135 4.05 0.91 21.55
C PRO A 135 2.67 1.47 21.97
N GLY A 136 1.59 0.94 21.38
CA GLY A 136 0.22 1.37 21.63
C GLY A 136 -0.16 2.73 21.03
N HIS A 137 0.69 3.32 20.15
CA HIS A 137 0.46 4.65 19.61
C HIS A 137 0.68 4.71 18.09
N VAL A 138 -0.36 5.13 17.35
CA VAL A 138 -0.36 5.31 15.89
C VAL A 138 -0.82 6.72 15.52
N GLN A 139 -0.35 7.23 14.37
CA GLN A 139 -0.63 8.59 13.93
C GLN A 139 -0.83 8.69 12.42
N THR A 140 -1.76 9.58 12.02
CA THR A 140 -1.88 10.11 10.65
C THR A 140 -2.04 11.63 10.68
N ASP A 141 -1.43 12.29 9.71
CA ASP A 141 -1.55 13.74 9.52
C ASP A 141 -2.56 14.08 8.39
N THR A 142 -3.26 13.07 7.84
CA THR A 142 -4.23 13.23 6.76
C THR A 142 -5.58 12.62 7.14
N ARG A 143 -6.67 13.18 6.62
CA ARG A 143 -8.01 12.59 6.78
C ARG A 143 -8.12 11.26 6.07
N GLY A 144 -7.46 11.12 4.92
CA GLY A 144 -7.43 9.91 4.12
C GLY A 144 -8.66 9.72 3.24
N HIS A 145 -8.60 8.66 2.42
CA HIS A 145 -9.71 8.20 1.56
C HIS A 145 -9.56 6.70 1.33
N LEU A 146 -10.66 5.97 1.32
CA LEU A 146 -10.72 4.53 1.08
C LEU A 146 -11.44 4.23 -0.24
N TYR A 147 -10.86 3.34 -1.03
CA TYR A 147 -11.57 2.65 -2.11
C TYR A 147 -11.71 1.20 -1.71
N ILE A 148 -12.92 0.66 -1.78
CA ILE A 148 -13.18 -0.75 -1.55
C ILE A 148 -13.88 -1.37 -2.76
N GLY A 149 -13.73 -2.69 -2.95
CA GLY A 149 -14.42 -3.37 -4.05
C GLY A 149 -14.14 -4.85 -4.08
N HIS A 150 -15.05 -5.60 -4.69
CA HIS A 150 -14.77 -6.97 -5.09
C HIS A 150 -13.94 -6.98 -6.37
N LEU A 151 -13.11 -8.03 -6.56
CA LEU A 151 -12.25 -8.13 -7.74
C LEU A 151 -13.05 -8.28 -9.05
N HIS A 152 -14.26 -8.86 -8.98
CA HIS A 152 -15.17 -8.97 -10.11
C HIS A 152 -15.96 -7.68 -10.44
N GLY A 153 -15.79 -6.62 -9.65
CA GLY A 153 -16.39 -5.30 -9.89
C GLY A 153 -17.87 -5.14 -9.51
N LYS A 154 -18.56 -6.20 -9.08
CA LYS A 154 -19.98 -6.10 -8.70
C LYS A 154 -20.12 -5.56 -7.27
N THR A 155 -21.08 -4.66 -7.07
CA THR A 155 -21.48 -4.21 -5.73
C THR A 155 -22.48 -5.20 -5.13
N THR A 156 -22.19 -5.67 -3.91
CA THR A 156 -23.09 -6.55 -3.15
C THR A 156 -23.70 -5.79 -1.97
N PRO A 157 -24.86 -6.23 -1.44
CA PRO A 157 -25.44 -5.62 -0.24
C PRO A 157 -24.46 -5.60 0.96
N ARG A 158 -23.64 -6.64 1.13
CA ARG A 158 -22.63 -6.71 2.18
C ARG A 158 -21.48 -5.72 1.97
N LEU A 159 -21.07 -5.49 0.70
CA LEU A 159 -20.07 -4.47 0.39
C LEU A 159 -20.59 -3.06 0.70
N GLU A 160 -21.88 -2.79 0.40
CA GLU A 160 -22.53 -1.52 0.76
C GLU A 160 -22.64 -1.33 2.28
N GLU A 161 -22.94 -2.39 3.04
CA GLU A 161 -22.94 -2.34 4.50
C GLU A 161 -21.54 -2.03 5.05
N LEU A 162 -20.52 -2.71 4.52
CA LEU A 162 -19.13 -2.45 4.87
C LEU A 162 -18.74 -1.00 4.55
N ARG A 163 -19.10 -0.49 3.36
CA ARG A 163 -18.85 0.90 2.97
C ARG A 163 -19.44 1.88 4.00
N LYS A 164 -20.73 1.71 4.36
CA LYS A 164 -21.39 2.57 5.35
C LYS A 164 -20.70 2.54 6.71
N THR A 165 -20.19 1.37 7.10
CA THR A 165 -19.46 1.21 8.36
C THR A 165 -18.10 1.92 8.29
N LEU A 166 -17.38 1.82 7.19
CA LEU A 166 -16.08 2.45 7.00
C LEU A 166 -16.19 3.96 6.78
N ASP A 167 -17.28 4.44 6.19
CA ASP A 167 -17.52 5.86 5.91
C ASP A 167 -17.61 6.71 7.20
N VAL A 168 -18.01 6.08 8.31
CA VAL A 168 -18.00 6.71 9.64
C VAL A 168 -16.59 7.09 10.09
N VAL A 169 -15.56 6.38 9.60
CA VAL A 169 -14.16 6.60 10.00
C VAL A 169 -13.33 7.31 8.95
N MET A 170 -13.67 7.16 7.68
CA MET A 170 -12.96 7.75 6.55
C MET A 170 -13.84 7.71 5.31
N GLU A 171 -13.86 8.78 4.52
CA GLU A 171 -14.57 8.81 3.25
C GLU A 171 -14.27 7.56 2.43
N THR A 172 -15.33 6.79 2.10
CA THR A 172 -15.21 5.45 1.52
C THR A 172 -16.03 5.34 0.24
N GLU A 173 -15.36 5.02 -0.86
CA GLU A 173 -15.93 4.84 -2.19
C GLU A 173 -15.91 3.35 -2.58
N ILE A 174 -17.04 2.84 -3.16
CA ILE A 174 -17.04 1.54 -3.82
C ILE A 174 -16.54 1.71 -5.25
N SER A 175 -15.52 0.93 -5.59
CA SER A 175 -14.98 0.87 -6.94
C SER A 175 -15.42 -0.42 -7.64
N ASP A 176 -15.95 -0.30 -8.86
CA ASP A 176 -16.17 -1.44 -9.77
C ASP A 176 -14.88 -1.94 -10.42
N ASN A 177 -13.76 -1.28 -10.10
CA ASN A 177 -12.44 -1.54 -10.66
C ASN A 177 -11.36 -1.48 -9.58
N ILE A 178 -11.56 -2.19 -8.47
CA ILE A 178 -10.62 -2.12 -7.33
C ILE A 178 -9.20 -2.56 -7.71
N LEU A 179 -9.03 -3.51 -8.63
CA LEU A 179 -7.70 -3.88 -9.12
C LEU A 179 -7.03 -2.73 -9.85
N GLY A 180 -7.76 -1.96 -10.66
CA GLY A 180 -7.24 -0.76 -11.31
C GLY A 180 -6.80 0.30 -10.30
N VAL A 181 -7.58 0.49 -9.21
CA VAL A 181 -7.20 1.38 -8.10
C VAL A 181 -5.91 0.91 -7.44
N LEU A 182 -5.81 -0.37 -7.10
CA LEU A 182 -4.65 -0.96 -6.43
C LEU A 182 -3.40 -0.89 -7.32
N TRP A 183 -3.51 -1.22 -8.62
CA TRP A 183 -2.40 -1.11 -9.57
C TRP A 183 -1.98 0.34 -9.78
N SER A 184 -2.94 1.28 -9.89
CA SER A 184 -2.62 2.71 -10.00
C SER A 184 -1.89 3.23 -8.74
N LYS A 185 -2.29 2.76 -7.56
CA LYS A 185 -1.58 3.06 -6.31
C LYS A 185 -0.21 2.39 -6.26
N LEU A 186 -0.07 1.16 -6.78
CA LEU A 186 1.20 0.43 -6.84
C LEU A 186 2.24 1.18 -7.68
N THR A 187 1.87 1.70 -8.85
CA THR A 187 2.77 2.52 -9.67
C THR A 187 3.27 3.74 -8.90
N TYR A 188 2.37 4.44 -8.19
CA TYR A 188 2.74 5.56 -7.32
C TYR A 188 3.64 5.12 -6.15
N THR A 189 3.42 3.92 -5.60
CA THR A 189 4.30 3.35 -4.56
C THR A 189 5.70 3.09 -5.10
N CYS A 190 5.83 2.64 -6.34
CA CYS A 190 7.12 2.42 -7.01
C CYS A 190 7.92 3.73 -7.17
N LEU A 191 7.25 4.89 -7.33
CA LEU A 191 7.89 6.19 -7.26
C LEU A 191 8.60 6.42 -5.92
N GLY A 192 8.08 5.85 -4.84
CA GLY A 192 8.72 5.93 -3.53
C GLY A 192 10.12 5.33 -3.53
N TYR A 193 10.32 4.19 -4.19
CA TYR A 193 11.64 3.56 -4.33
C TYR A 193 12.54 4.36 -5.28
N TYR A 194 12.00 4.79 -6.44
CA TYR A 194 12.74 5.65 -7.36
C TYR A 194 13.25 6.92 -6.66
N GLY A 195 12.40 7.58 -5.87
CA GLY A 195 12.76 8.79 -5.13
C GLY A 195 13.56 8.56 -3.84
N SER A 196 14.06 7.33 -3.60
CA SER A 196 14.82 6.96 -2.40
C SER A 196 16.25 6.53 -2.70
N LEU A 197 16.77 6.81 -3.90
CA LEU A 197 18.13 6.42 -4.32
C LEU A 197 19.19 7.41 -3.85
N ALA A 198 18.79 8.59 -3.36
CA ALA A 198 19.65 9.58 -2.72
C ALA A 198 18.96 10.15 -1.49
N ASP A 199 19.72 10.70 -0.54
CA ASP A 199 19.17 11.47 0.58
C ASP A 199 18.83 12.91 0.13
N ALA A 200 18.04 13.00 -0.92
CA ALA A 200 17.60 14.23 -1.54
C ALA A 200 16.15 14.10 -2.02
N SER A 201 15.51 15.20 -2.38
CA SER A 201 14.19 15.19 -2.99
C SER A 201 14.25 14.86 -4.49
N LEU A 202 13.14 14.39 -5.06
CA LEU A 202 13.01 14.25 -6.51
C LEU A 202 13.19 15.58 -7.25
N ALA A 203 12.79 16.70 -6.63
CA ALA A 203 13.05 18.03 -7.20
C ALA A 203 14.55 18.30 -7.43
N THR A 204 15.40 17.72 -6.59
CA THR A 204 16.86 17.83 -6.69
C THR A 204 17.45 16.77 -7.63
N THR A 205 17.06 15.50 -7.47
CA THR A 205 17.70 14.37 -8.17
C THR A 205 17.16 14.13 -9.57
N CYS A 206 15.95 14.61 -9.88
CA CYS A 206 15.34 14.53 -11.21
C CYS A 206 15.17 15.93 -11.82
N SER A 207 16.24 16.71 -11.77
CA SER A 207 16.23 18.10 -12.23
C SER A 207 16.47 18.25 -13.74
N THR A 208 17.14 17.29 -14.38
CA THR A 208 17.42 17.33 -15.81
C THR A 208 16.33 16.63 -16.63
N GLU A 209 16.25 16.95 -17.92
CA GLU A 209 15.36 16.26 -18.85
C GLU A 209 15.70 14.76 -18.96
N ALA A 210 16.99 14.41 -18.94
CA ALA A 210 17.44 13.02 -19.01
C ALA A 210 16.94 12.19 -17.81
N ASP A 211 17.00 12.74 -16.58
CA ASP A 211 16.46 12.08 -15.38
C ASP A 211 14.95 11.83 -15.50
N ARG A 212 14.22 12.84 -16.02
CA ARG A 212 12.77 12.75 -16.17
C ARG A 212 12.35 11.79 -17.28
N ARG A 213 13.12 11.72 -18.38
CA ARG A 213 12.89 10.71 -19.44
C ARG A 213 13.13 9.29 -18.92
N ALA A 214 14.20 9.05 -18.15
CA ALA A 214 14.44 7.77 -17.52
C ALA A 214 13.31 7.39 -16.54
N MET A 215 12.79 8.34 -15.76
CA MET A 215 11.62 8.12 -14.90
C MET A 215 10.36 7.82 -15.70
N ALA A 216 10.13 8.52 -16.83
CA ALA A 216 8.97 8.27 -17.69
C ALA A 216 8.98 6.86 -18.26
N ASP A 217 10.14 6.37 -18.70
CA ASP A 217 10.27 5.01 -19.22
C ASP A 217 10.23 3.95 -18.12
N PHE A 218 10.74 4.23 -16.93
CA PHE A 218 10.52 3.39 -15.75
C PHE A 218 9.02 3.17 -15.48
N PHE A 219 8.21 4.23 -15.51
CA PHE A 219 6.76 4.09 -15.37
C PHE A 219 6.13 3.36 -16.56
N ALA A 220 6.63 3.58 -17.77
CA ALA A 220 6.14 2.89 -18.97
C ALA A 220 6.34 1.37 -18.87
N GLU A 221 7.45 0.89 -18.30
CA GLU A 221 7.66 -0.54 -18.05
C GLU A 221 6.60 -1.10 -17.09
N ILE A 222 6.29 -0.40 -15.99
CA ILE A 222 5.27 -0.82 -15.02
C ILE A 222 3.88 -0.84 -15.67
N VAL A 223 3.55 0.23 -16.40
CA VAL A 223 2.25 0.35 -17.07
C VAL A 223 2.08 -0.71 -18.15
N ALA A 224 3.14 -1.07 -18.89
CA ALA A 224 3.11 -2.14 -19.87
C ALA A 224 2.69 -3.48 -19.26
N VAL A 225 3.20 -3.81 -18.07
CA VAL A 225 2.82 -5.04 -17.35
C VAL A 225 1.34 -5.01 -16.98
N GLY A 226 0.88 -3.91 -16.38
CA GLY A 226 -0.53 -3.78 -16.01
C GLY A 226 -1.48 -3.87 -17.23
N GLU A 227 -1.12 -3.23 -18.36
CA GLU A 227 -1.87 -3.33 -19.62
C GLU A 227 -1.99 -4.79 -20.09
N ALA A 228 -0.88 -5.52 -20.09
CA ALA A 228 -0.87 -6.92 -20.49
C ALA A 228 -1.70 -7.82 -19.56
N LEU A 229 -1.86 -7.42 -18.30
CA LEU A 229 -2.73 -8.08 -17.32
C LEU A 229 -4.19 -7.58 -17.37
N GLY A 230 -4.53 -6.68 -18.31
CA GLY A 230 -5.90 -6.15 -18.46
C GLY A 230 -6.29 -5.13 -17.39
N VAL A 231 -5.33 -4.48 -16.75
CA VAL A 231 -5.59 -3.43 -15.75
C VAL A 231 -6.26 -2.22 -16.41
N ARG A 232 -7.40 -1.84 -15.92
CA ARG A 232 -8.05 -0.57 -16.27
C ARG A 232 -7.53 0.54 -15.36
N TRP A 233 -6.62 1.37 -15.88
CA TRP A 233 -5.98 2.43 -15.10
C TRP A 233 -6.98 3.48 -14.63
N ILE A 234 -6.76 4.01 -13.43
CA ILE A 234 -7.50 5.15 -12.91
C ILE A 234 -6.55 6.26 -12.51
N LYS A 235 -7.02 7.50 -12.60
CA LYS A 235 -6.30 8.67 -12.08
C LYS A 235 -6.45 8.71 -10.56
N LEU A 236 -5.34 8.87 -9.84
CA LEU A 236 -5.28 9.04 -8.39
C LEU A 236 -4.72 10.42 -8.07
N ALA A 237 -5.56 11.37 -7.72
CA ALA A 237 -5.21 12.77 -7.56
C ALA A 237 -4.50 13.31 -8.82
N GLU A 238 -3.28 13.81 -8.70
CA GLU A 238 -2.51 14.37 -9.82
C GLU A 238 -1.75 13.31 -10.64
N TYR A 239 -1.80 12.03 -10.26
CA TYR A 239 -1.08 10.95 -10.91
C TYR A 239 -2.03 10.09 -11.77
N ALA A 240 -1.76 10.04 -13.07
CA ALA A 240 -2.51 9.23 -14.03
C ALA A 240 -1.57 8.21 -14.70
N PRO A 241 -1.57 6.93 -14.28
CA PRO A 241 -0.69 5.90 -14.85
C PRO A 241 -0.81 5.76 -16.36
N GLY A 242 -2.01 5.92 -16.92
CA GLY A 242 -2.26 5.82 -18.36
C GLY A 242 -1.47 6.84 -19.20
N ASP A 243 -1.01 7.94 -18.61
CA ASP A 243 -0.18 8.92 -19.32
C ASP A 243 1.23 8.36 -19.62
N PHE A 244 1.67 7.37 -18.87
CA PHE A 244 2.95 6.65 -19.07
C PHE A 244 2.83 5.43 -19.98
N HIS A 245 1.67 5.22 -20.64
CA HIS A 245 1.49 4.09 -21.52
C HIS A 245 2.59 4.03 -22.59
N PRO A 246 3.23 2.86 -22.87
CA PRO A 246 4.35 2.75 -23.83
C PRO A 246 4.01 3.22 -25.24
N ARG A 247 2.73 3.12 -25.64
CA ARG A 247 2.26 3.61 -26.95
C ARG A 247 2.17 5.14 -27.04
N ASN A 248 2.20 5.85 -25.92
CA ASN A 248 2.26 7.30 -25.95
C ASN A 248 3.63 7.76 -26.45
N PRO A 249 3.71 8.83 -27.26
CA PRO A 249 4.99 9.43 -27.63
C PRO A 249 5.85 9.76 -26.41
N ALA A 250 7.17 9.63 -26.53
CA ALA A 250 8.11 9.88 -25.43
C ALA A 250 7.94 11.29 -24.84
N ASP A 251 7.67 12.31 -25.69
CA ASP A 251 7.44 13.68 -25.22
C ASP A 251 6.14 13.82 -24.41
N LYS A 252 5.10 13.04 -24.72
CA LYS A 252 3.88 13.00 -23.91
C LYS A 252 4.15 12.39 -22.53
N ARG A 253 4.91 11.31 -22.48
CA ARG A 253 5.32 10.70 -21.20
C ARG A 253 6.21 11.63 -20.38
N LEU A 254 7.12 12.36 -21.02
CA LEU A 254 7.93 13.40 -20.38
C LEU A 254 7.06 14.55 -19.83
N ALA A 255 6.08 15.00 -20.61
CA ALA A 255 5.14 16.05 -20.15
C ALA A 255 4.39 15.59 -18.87
N ALA A 256 3.96 14.33 -18.81
CA ALA A 256 3.33 13.78 -17.61
C ALA A 256 4.26 13.80 -16.39
N VAL A 257 5.57 13.50 -16.56
CA VAL A 257 6.55 13.66 -15.47
C VAL A 257 6.70 15.11 -15.07
N ASN A 258 6.75 16.04 -16.03
CA ASN A 258 6.91 17.46 -15.76
C ASN A 258 5.72 18.03 -14.98
N ASP A 259 4.49 17.67 -15.35
CA ASP A 259 3.28 18.07 -14.63
C ASP A 259 3.29 17.55 -13.18
N PHE A 260 3.67 16.30 -13.00
CA PHE A 260 3.81 15.72 -11.69
C PHE A 260 4.97 16.34 -10.89
N ALA A 261 6.08 16.69 -11.55
CA ALA A 261 7.24 17.32 -10.93
C ALA A 261 6.93 18.69 -10.31
N ASN A 262 5.91 19.41 -10.83
CA ASN A 262 5.46 20.67 -10.25
C ASN A 262 4.94 20.54 -8.81
N THR A 263 4.61 19.34 -8.37
CA THR A 263 4.19 19.06 -6.99
C THR A 263 5.34 18.78 -6.02
N TRP A 264 6.57 18.59 -6.52
CA TRP A 264 7.72 18.20 -5.70
C TRP A 264 8.29 19.39 -4.94
N LYS A 265 8.61 19.15 -3.68
CA LYS A 265 9.23 20.18 -2.81
C LYS A 265 10.66 19.76 -2.45
N PRO A 266 11.60 20.71 -2.30
CA PRO A 266 13.00 20.42 -1.98
C PRO A 266 13.22 19.65 -0.68
N GLN A 267 12.30 19.80 0.30
CA GLN A 267 12.36 19.12 1.60
C GLN A 267 11.75 17.72 1.59
N ASP A 268 11.02 17.33 0.55
CA ASP A 268 10.32 16.04 0.53
C ASP A 268 11.31 14.88 0.50
N ARG A 269 11.05 13.89 1.37
CA ARG A 269 11.77 12.61 1.39
C ARG A 269 10.76 11.49 1.30
N LYS A 270 11.02 10.52 0.43
CA LYS A 270 10.12 9.38 0.24
C LYS A 270 10.22 8.40 1.41
N GLY A 271 9.13 7.67 1.64
CA GLY A 271 9.01 6.73 2.77
C GLY A 271 10.08 5.65 2.80
N PRO A 272 10.38 4.95 1.68
CA PRO A 272 11.39 3.89 1.64
C PRO A 272 12.78 4.34 2.09
N LEU A 273 13.21 5.56 1.79
CA LEU A 273 14.48 6.12 2.28
C LEU A 273 14.59 6.04 3.81
N ARG A 274 13.54 6.46 4.52
CA ARG A 274 13.52 6.46 5.99
C ARG A 274 13.58 5.04 6.56
N TYR A 275 12.97 4.06 5.88
CA TYR A 275 13.02 2.65 6.31
C TYR A 275 14.44 2.10 6.17
N VAL A 276 15.09 2.35 5.03
CA VAL A 276 16.48 1.91 4.81
C VAL A 276 17.43 2.57 5.82
N GLN A 277 17.32 3.89 6.04
CA GLN A 277 18.14 4.60 7.04
C GLN A 277 17.96 4.06 8.46
N LYS A 278 16.75 3.58 8.81
CA LYS A 278 16.44 2.95 10.10
C LYS A 278 16.72 1.45 10.12
N LYS A 279 17.28 0.87 9.06
CA LYS A 279 17.51 -0.57 8.88
C LYS A 279 16.22 -1.40 9.02
N ILE A 280 15.10 -0.84 8.58
CA ILE A 280 13.80 -1.52 8.53
C ILE A 280 13.59 -2.04 7.10
N ARG A 281 13.36 -3.35 6.95
CA ARG A 281 13.07 -3.96 5.65
C ARG A 281 11.84 -3.30 5.03
N THR A 282 11.93 -2.94 3.75
CA THR A 282 10.81 -2.36 3.01
C THR A 282 9.90 -3.45 2.42
N GLU A 283 8.86 -3.03 1.72
CA GLU A 283 7.95 -3.93 0.98
C GLU A 283 8.32 -4.00 -0.52
N VAL A 284 9.57 -3.71 -0.90
CA VAL A 284 10.00 -3.69 -2.31
C VAL A 284 9.75 -5.02 -3.02
N ASP A 285 9.85 -6.14 -2.28
CA ASP A 285 9.61 -7.49 -2.82
C ASP A 285 8.13 -7.73 -3.19
N PHE A 286 7.19 -7.04 -2.55
CA PHE A 286 5.74 -7.16 -2.77
C PHE A 286 5.15 -6.00 -3.59
N THR A 287 5.99 -5.12 -4.07
CA THR A 287 5.64 -3.96 -4.89
C THR A 287 6.42 -3.96 -6.19
N LEU A 288 7.59 -3.35 -6.25
CA LEU A 288 8.37 -3.29 -7.48
C LEU A 288 8.80 -4.68 -7.98
N ALA A 289 9.29 -5.55 -7.09
CA ALA A 289 9.67 -6.90 -7.50
C ALA A 289 8.46 -7.75 -7.94
N TYR A 290 7.27 -7.55 -7.35
CA TYR A 290 6.04 -8.17 -7.82
C TYR A 290 5.72 -7.76 -9.27
N VAL A 291 5.82 -6.47 -9.61
CA VAL A 291 5.62 -6.01 -10.99
C VAL A 291 6.61 -6.67 -11.95
N ILE A 292 7.89 -6.77 -11.55
CA ILE A 292 8.92 -7.43 -12.35
C ILE A 292 8.59 -8.90 -12.56
N GLN A 293 8.16 -9.63 -11.52
CA GLN A 293 7.77 -11.03 -11.61
C GLN A 293 6.60 -11.26 -12.57
N GLU A 294 5.58 -10.39 -12.51
CA GLU A 294 4.46 -10.45 -13.45
C GLU A 294 4.92 -10.16 -14.89
N GLY A 295 5.79 -9.16 -15.08
CA GLY A 295 6.39 -8.87 -16.38
C GLY A 295 7.24 -10.03 -16.94
N GLU A 296 7.99 -10.73 -16.08
CA GLU A 296 8.76 -11.93 -16.45
C GLU A 296 7.89 -13.07 -16.95
N LYS A 297 6.75 -13.33 -16.28
CA LYS A 297 5.76 -14.32 -16.74
C LYS A 297 5.22 -13.99 -18.14
N LEU A 298 5.21 -12.72 -18.50
CA LEU A 298 4.78 -12.20 -19.81
C LEU A 298 5.94 -12.06 -20.83
N GLY A 299 7.17 -12.46 -20.48
CA GLY A 299 8.35 -12.33 -21.33
C GLY A 299 8.90 -10.91 -21.50
N MET A 300 8.52 -9.98 -20.63
CA MET A 300 8.94 -8.57 -20.71
C MET A 300 10.35 -8.38 -20.10
N LYS A 301 11.17 -7.51 -20.71
CA LYS A 301 12.55 -7.29 -20.26
C LYS A 301 12.67 -6.41 -19.03
N MET A 302 11.99 -5.28 -18.96
CA MET A 302 11.92 -4.32 -17.85
C MET A 302 13.30 -3.87 -17.30
N PRO A 303 14.22 -3.35 -18.12
CA PRO A 303 15.59 -3.07 -17.70
C PRO A 303 15.69 -1.99 -16.61
N LEU A 304 14.86 -0.94 -16.65
CA LEU A 304 14.86 0.13 -15.65
C LEU A 304 14.30 -0.34 -14.30
N CYS A 305 13.21 -1.09 -14.32
CA CYS A 305 12.63 -1.66 -13.09
C CYS A 305 13.61 -2.63 -12.42
N ARG A 306 14.28 -3.49 -13.20
CA ARG A 306 15.29 -4.44 -12.68
C ARG A 306 16.49 -3.71 -12.10
N LYS A 307 17.00 -2.71 -12.79
CA LYS A 307 18.15 -1.93 -12.30
C LYS A 307 17.78 -1.16 -11.01
N LEU A 308 16.62 -0.55 -10.95
CA LEU A 308 16.15 0.11 -9.75
C LEU A 308 16.04 -0.87 -8.57
N LEU A 309 15.50 -2.06 -8.79
CA LEU A 309 15.38 -3.10 -7.75
C LEU A 309 16.75 -3.56 -7.25
N GLU A 310 17.72 -3.76 -8.17
CA GLU A 310 19.11 -4.10 -7.83
C GLU A 310 19.72 -3.04 -6.93
N ILE A 311 19.72 -1.78 -7.38
CA ILE A 311 20.26 -0.64 -6.62
C ILE A 311 19.59 -0.56 -5.24
N PHE A 312 18.27 -0.67 -5.19
CA PHE A 312 17.52 -0.51 -3.95
C PHE A 312 17.82 -1.63 -2.94
N ARG A 313 17.96 -2.88 -3.40
CA ARG A 313 18.37 -4.02 -2.55
C ARG A 313 19.80 -3.86 -2.02
N GLU A 314 20.70 -3.32 -2.82
CA GLU A 314 22.07 -3.01 -2.37
C GLU A 314 22.09 -1.91 -1.30
N LEU A 315 21.23 -0.88 -1.44
CA LEU A 315 21.04 0.16 -0.43
C LEU A 315 20.49 -0.44 0.88
N GLU A 316 19.46 -1.30 0.80
CA GLU A 316 18.90 -1.99 1.97
C GLU A 316 19.93 -2.88 2.68
N ALA A 317 20.80 -3.53 1.91
CA ALA A 317 21.86 -4.37 2.44
C ALA A 317 23.08 -3.59 2.95
N GLY A 318 23.10 -2.25 2.81
CA GLY A 318 24.24 -1.40 3.17
C GLY A 318 25.48 -1.61 2.28
N LYS A 319 25.32 -2.20 1.09
CA LYS A 319 26.38 -2.46 0.11
C LYS A 319 26.58 -1.30 -0.87
N ARG A 320 25.69 -0.32 -0.84
CA ARG A 320 25.68 0.85 -1.71
C ARG A 320 25.37 2.10 -0.88
N VAL A 321 25.88 3.25 -1.31
CA VAL A 321 25.60 4.55 -0.70
C VAL A 321 24.53 5.30 -1.48
N PHE A 322 23.75 6.13 -0.78
CA PHE A 322 22.80 7.05 -1.38
C PHE A 322 23.53 8.15 -2.17
N GLY A 323 23.04 8.49 -3.37
CA GLY A 323 23.64 9.57 -4.16
C GLY A 323 23.12 9.67 -5.57
N GLN A 324 23.49 10.76 -6.26
CA GLN A 324 23.08 11.03 -7.65
C GLN A 324 23.55 9.93 -8.62
N HIS A 325 24.72 9.31 -8.38
CA HIS A 325 25.24 8.25 -9.22
C HIS A 325 24.28 7.08 -9.42
N ASN A 326 23.35 6.85 -8.49
CA ASN A 326 22.32 5.83 -8.62
C ASN A 326 21.29 6.18 -9.72
N TYR A 327 20.97 7.45 -9.88
CA TYR A 327 20.12 7.94 -10.97
C TYR A 327 20.88 7.97 -12.30
N ASP A 328 22.19 8.29 -12.28
CA ASP A 328 23.03 8.31 -13.47
C ASP A 328 23.09 6.91 -14.13
N GLU A 329 23.08 5.83 -13.31
CA GLU A 329 22.98 4.46 -13.82
C GLU A 329 21.64 4.20 -14.54
N LEU A 330 20.52 4.69 -13.98
CA LEU A 330 19.20 4.57 -14.63
C LEU A 330 19.15 5.37 -15.94
N VAL A 331 19.72 6.59 -15.97
CA VAL A 331 19.85 7.39 -17.18
C VAL A 331 20.73 6.65 -18.20
N GLY A 332 21.81 5.98 -17.76
CA GLY A 332 22.64 5.14 -18.60
C GLY A 332 21.86 4.02 -19.29
N ILE A 333 21.03 3.30 -18.53
CA ILE A 333 20.14 2.25 -19.09
C ILE A 333 19.13 2.86 -20.07
N HIS A 334 18.45 3.97 -19.69
CA HIS A 334 17.50 4.64 -20.57
C HIS A 334 18.07 4.97 -21.96
N LYS A 335 19.34 5.37 -22.05
CA LYS A 335 20.00 5.68 -23.33
C LYS A 335 20.28 4.46 -24.23
N THR A 336 20.11 3.24 -23.71
CA THR A 336 20.38 1.98 -24.43
C THR A 336 19.12 1.26 -24.89
N ILE A 337 17.95 1.71 -24.47
CA ILE A 337 16.63 1.14 -24.83
C ILE A 337 15.88 2.08 -25.77
#